data_b4fd4627ba9fc2ca2787b561a4bdd646
#
_entry.id   b4fd4627ba9fc2ca2787b561a4bdd646
#
_cell.length_a   1.000
_cell.length_b   1.000
_cell.length_c   1.000
_cell.angle_alpha   90.00
_cell.angle_beta   90.00
_cell.angle_gamma   90.00
#
_symmetry.space_group_name_H-M   'P 1'
#
loop_
_entity.id
_entity.type
_entity.pdbx_description
1 polymer ?
#
loop_
_entity_poly.entity_id
_entity_poly.type
_entity_poly.pdbx_seq_one_letter_code
_entity_poly.pdbx_strand_id
1 'polypeptide(L)'
;VSGDKTEYVGSYDYWIVKIDATGTIEWQNTIGGAGSDELKKIIQTADGGYLAGGHSSSMAGYDKSEDVVGLATAHPDYWVVKMDASGNIEWDNTIGGTNNDYLTDVIQTFDGNYFLGGYSNSEPSGDKIEINFFIANFWVGGNSDYWVLQLDDSGDIIWQNTIAGGEDDQLRAVTQSADGSLVFGGYSQSDLYYDKDESYMHYYANDDYFDYWILKFYQDCLPVAETCNSLDDNCNGLIDDGITETIAISAGGPITFCQGGTVLLTATYSGTSVLWKKNGTNIPGATSPTYTVTTKGNYSCVTTSDCGTAESTTIFVNVIKNPDASISAGGPTTFCAGGSVVLTEVAVAGCT
;
A
#
# COMPACT_ATOMS: atom_id res chain seq x y z
N VAL A 1 -10.91 -32.43 25.69
CA VAL A 1 -12.02 -31.51 25.45
C VAL A 1 -12.73 -31.27 26.78
N SER A 2 -12.86 -30.07 27.24
CA SER A 2 -13.57 -29.71 28.48
C SER A 2 -13.99 -28.23 28.44
N GLY A 3 -15.10 -27.89 29.09
CA GLY A 3 -15.66 -26.54 29.03
C GLY A 3 -16.10 -26.16 27.63
N ASP A 4 -15.71 -24.99 27.19
CA ASP A 4 -16.10 -24.44 25.88
C ASP A 4 -15.24 -24.95 24.72
N LYS A 5 -14.10 -25.61 25.00
CA LYS A 5 -13.22 -26.16 23.96
C LYS A 5 -13.84 -27.46 23.39
N THR A 6 -14.13 -27.45 22.09
CA THR A 6 -14.83 -28.58 21.40
C THR A 6 -13.88 -29.55 20.71
N GLU A 7 -12.63 -29.17 20.46
CA GLU A 7 -11.66 -29.94 19.69
C GLU A 7 -10.34 -30.12 20.44
N TYR A 8 -9.62 -31.19 20.11
CA TYR A 8 -8.28 -31.49 20.60
C TYR A 8 -7.48 -32.11 19.46
N VAL A 9 -6.28 -31.58 19.19
CA VAL A 9 -5.44 -32.05 18.09
C VAL A 9 -4.17 -32.70 18.64
N GLY A 10 -3.26 -31.96 19.20
CA GLY A 10 -1.96 -32.46 19.62
C GLY A 10 -1.66 -32.30 21.13
N SER A 11 -0.50 -31.85 21.46
CA SER A 11 -0.06 -31.58 22.83
C SER A 11 -0.52 -30.19 23.29
N TYR A 12 0.07 -29.14 22.71
CA TYR A 12 -0.35 -27.75 22.82
C TYR A 12 -0.71 -27.29 21.42
N ASP A 13 -1.90 -26.70 21.26
CA ASP A 13 -2.40 -26.28 19.96
C ASP A 13 -2.89 -24.82 20.04
N TYR A 14 -2.94 -24.12 18.91
CA TYR A 14 -3.62 -22.83 18.81
C TYR A 14 -5.11 -23.06 19.11
N TRP A 15 -5.64 -22.39 20.11
CA TRP A 15 -7.07 -22.33 20.33
C TRP A 15 -7.58 -20.91 20.10
N ILE A 16 -8.33 -20.76 19.03
CA ILE A 16 -8.84 -19.47 18.58
C ILE A 16 -10.35 -19.46 18.76
N VAL A 17 -10.86 -18.40 19.37
CA VAL A 17 -12.28 -18.24 19.67
C VAL A 17 -12.72 -16.87 19.21
N LYS A 18 -13.73 -16.81 18.35
CA LYS A 18 -14.41 -15.57 17.98
C LYS A 18 -15.70 -15.45 18.78
N ILE A 19 -15.90 -14.30 19.41
CA ILE A 19 -17.09 -13.97 20.18
C ILE A 19 -17.80 -12.76 19.59
N ASP A 20 -19.11 -12.72 19.71
CA ASP A 20 -19.91 -11.55 19.38
C ASP A 20 -19.84 -10.47 20.47
N ALA A 21 -20.50 -9.33 20.26
CA ALA A 21 -20.54 -8.21 21.21
C ALA A 21 -21.22 -8.54 22.54
N THR A 22 -21.94 -9.68 22.63
CA THR A 22 -22.59 -10.17 23.85
C THR A 22 -21.74 -11.18 24.60
N GLY A 23 -20.59 -11.59 24.04
CA GLY A 23 -19.70 -12.61 24.59
C GLY A 23 -20.08 -14.04 24.19
N THR A 24 -21.02 -14.20 23.24
CA THR A 24 -21.40 -15.53 22.73
C THR A 24 -20.39 -15.99 21.68
N ILE A 25 -19.96 -17.24 21.74
CA ILE A 25 -19.05 -17.83 20.76
C ILE A 25 -19.75 -17.92 19.41
N GLU A 26 -19.20 -17.22 18.41
CA GLU A 26 -19.63 -17.34 17.02
C GLU A 26 -19.02 -18.57 16.36
N TRP A 27 -17.72 -18.77 16.56
CA TRP A 27 -16.98 -19.95 16.15
C TRP A 27 -15.73 -20.15 17.02
N GLN A 28 -15.20 -21.34 17.02
CA GLN A 28 -13.90 -21.66 17.61
C GLN A 28 -13.19 -22.71 16.77
N ASN A 29 -11.87 -22.68 16.82
CA ASN A 29 -11.03 -23.62 16.09
C ASN A 29 -9.82 -24.00 16.95
N THR A 30 -9.46 -25.29 16.94
CA THR A 30 -8.20 -25.78 17.52
C THR A 30 -7.32 -26.19 16.36
N ILE A 31 -6.21 -25.48 16.16
CA ILE A 31 -5.34 -25.61 15.00
C ILE A 31 -3.96 -26.06 15.50
N GLY A 32 -3.47 -27.18 14.97
CA GLY A 32 -2.20 -27.74 15.41
C GLY A 32 -1.77 -28.98 14.67
N GLY A 33 -0.63 -29.50 15.09
CA GLY A 33 -0.07 -30.76 14.67
C GLY A 33 0.06 -31.76 15.83
N ALA A 34 0.93 -32.75 15.70
CA ALA A 34 1.12 -33.77 16.75
C ALA A 34 2.02 -33.29 17.92
N GLY A 35 2.83 -32.26 17.72
CA GLY A 35 3.79 -31.71 18.67
C GLY A 35 3.21 -30.58 19.53
N SER A 36 4.05 -29.60 19.81
CA SER A 36 3.68 -28.39 20.54
C SER A 36 3.59 -27.21 19.58
N ASP A 37 2.45 -26.57 19.58
CA ASP A 37 2.12 -25.43 18.73
C ASP A 37 1.67 -24.26 19.61
N GLU A 38 2.45 -23.19 19.68
CA GLU A 38 2.22 -22.06 20.57
C GLU A 38 1.84 -20.79 19.80
N LEU A 39 0.58 -20.36 19.92
CA LEU A 39 0.12 -19.08 19.38
C LEU A 39 0.71 -17.92 20.17
N LYS A 40 1.26 -16.92 19.45
CA LYS A 40 1.79 -15.69 20.05
C LYS A 40 0.93 -14.48 19.70
N LYS A 41 0.45 -14.41 18.47
CA LYS A 41 -0.32 -13.27 17.98
C LYS A 41 -1.40 -13.71 17.00
N ILE A 42 -2.52 -13.02 17.05
CA ILE A 42 -3.55 -13.06 16.00
C ILE A 42 -3.94 -11.64 15.63
N ILE A 43 -4.12 -11.40 14.35
CA ILE A 43 -4.61 -10.14 13.80
C ILE A 43 -5.79 -10.38 12.88
N GLN A 44 -6.69 -9.40 12.76
CA GLN A 44 -7.65 -9.40 11.67
C GLN A 44 -7.00 -8.78 10.44
N THR A 45 -7.18 -9.42 9.29
CA THR A 45 -6.63 -8.97 8.01
C THR A 45 -7.61 -8.09 7.25
N ALA A 46 -7.12 -7.28 6.29
CA ALA A 46 -7.93 -6.30 5.56
C ALA A 46 -9.06 -6.94 4.73
N ASP A 47 -8.92 -8.19 4.34
CA ASP A 47 -9.95 -9.00 3.67
C ASP A 47 -11.08 -9.48 4.60
N GLY A 48 -10.95 -9.19 5.91
CA GLY A 48 -11.88 -9.59 6.95
C GLY A 48 -11.60 -10.97 7.56
N GLY A 49 -10.58 -11.66 7.09
CA GLY A 49 -10.06 -12.90 7.67
C GLY A 49 -9.15 -12.68 8.88
N TYR A 50 -8.30 -13.65 9.18
CA TYR A 50 -7.38 -13.60 10.31
C TYR A 50 -6.04 -14.22 9.95
N LEU A 51 -4.95 -13.65 10.48
CA LEU A 51 -3.63 -14.26 10.47
C LEU A 51 -3.22 -14.58 11.90
N ALA A 52 -2.95 -15.85 12.17
CA ALA A 52 -2.45 -16.36 13.45
C ALA A 52 -0.98 -16.73 13.29
N GLY A 53 -0.12 -16.24 14.18
CA GLY A 53 1.32 -16.51 14.15
C GLY A 53 1.86 -16.95 15.49
N GLY A 54 2.79 -17.84 15.46
CA GLY A 54 3.51 -18.37 16.62
C GLY A 54 4.61 -19.32 16.18
N HIS A 55 4.87 -20.35 16.94
CA HIS A 55 5.88 -21.35 16.57
C HIS A 55 5.37 -22.76 16.83
N SER A 56 5.91 -23.71 16.08
CA SER A 56 5.48 -25.11 16.07
C SER A 56 6.70 -26.03 16.08
N SER A 57 6.62 -27.11 16.88
CA SER A 57 7.55 -28.26 16.82
C SER A 57 6.87 -29.49 16.21
N SER A 58 5.75 -29.32 15.55
CA SER A 58 4.99 -30.39 14.90
C SER A 58 5.53 -30.69 13.50
N MET A 59 5.58 -31.99 13.17
CA MET A 59 5.71 -32.43 11.78
C MET A 59 4.37 -32.20 11.05
N ALA A 60 4.40 -32.28 9.72
CA ALA A 60 3.21 -32.22 8.89
C ALA A 60 2.18 -33.28 9.30
N GLY A 61 0.92 -32.85 9.35
CA GLY A 61 -0.21 -33.66 9.77
C GLY A 61 -1.25 -32.85 10.53
N TYR A 62 -2.47 -33.33 10.60
CA TYR A 62 -3.62 -32.59 11.07
C TYR A 62 -3.81 -31.30 10.26
N ASP A 63 -3.69 -30.12 10.88
CA ASP A 63 -3.86 -28.83 10.22
C ASP A 63 -2.57 -28.26 9.64
N LYS A 64 -1.42 -28.88 9.94
CA LYS A 64 -0.11 -28.43 9.53
C LYS A 64 0.30 -29.07 8.21
N SER A 65 0.56 -28.26 7.18
CA SER A 65 0.87 -28.76 5.82
C SER A 65 2.33 -29.15 5.64
N GLU A 66 3.25 -28.64 6.45
CA GLU A 66 4.69 -28.79 6.29
C GLU A 66 5.38 -29.29 7.55
N ASP A 67 6.50 -30.00 7.36
CA ASP A 67 7.38 -30.39 8.46
C ASP A 67 8.16 -29.19 9.00
N VAL A 68 8.56 -29.24 10.28
CA VAL A 68 9.60 -28.32 10.78
C VAL A 68 10.93 -28.57 10.04
N VAL A 69 11.72 -27.53 9.87
CA VAL A 69 13.02 -27.60 9.21
C VAL A 69 14.02 -28.31 10.11
N GLY A 70 14.81 -29.20 9.55
CA GLY A 70 15.76 -30.02 10.30
C GLY A 70 15.20 -31.40 10.70
N LEU A 71 15.97 -32.15 11.48
CA LEU A 71 15.64 -33.55 11.80
C LEU A 71 15.06 -33.75 13.20
N ALA A 72 14.84 -32.70 13.97
CA ALA A 72 14.48 -32.80 15.36
C ALA A 72 13.20 -32.02 15.68
N THR A 73 12.15 -32.75 16.07
CA THR A 73 10.91 -32.19 16.64
C THR A 73 11.13 -31.40 17.95
N ALA A 74 12.38 -31.18 18.36
CA ALA A 74 12.73 -30.40 19.53
C ALA A 74 13.02 -28.91 19.21
N HIS A 75 13.14 -28.55 17.94
CA HIS A 75 13.43 -27.21 17.49
C HIS A 75 12.18 -26.63 16.82
N PRO A 76 11.51 -25.67 17.47
CA PRO A 76 10.35 -25.03 16.86
C PRO A 76 10.76 -24.07 15.77
N ASP A 77 9.90 -23.97 14.74
CA ASP A 77 9.96 -22.99 13.67
C ASP A 77 8.78 -22.04 13.75
N TYR A 78 8.85 -20.88 13.10
CA TYR A 78 7.70 -20.02 12.90
C TYR A 78 6.61 -20.81 12.22
N TRP A 79 5.40 -20.68 12.73
CA TRP A 79 4.22 -21.22 12.07
C TRP A 79 3.13 -20.16 11.97
N VAL A 80 2.71 -19.92 10.74
CA VAL A 80 1.73 -18.89 10.40
C VAL A 80 0.54 -19.55 9.72
N VAL A 81 -0.67 -19.19 10.15
CA VAL A 81 -1.92 -19.73 9.63
C VAL A 81 -2.83 -18.59 9.22
N LYS A 82 -3.19 -18.53 7.95
CA LYS A 82 -4.20 -17.61 7.40
C LYS A 82 -5.54 -18.29 7.39
N MET A 83 -6.55 -17.58 7.87
CA MET A 83 -7.94 -18.04 7.93
C MET A 83 -8.87 -17.03 7.27
N ASP A 84 -9.97 -17.54 6.74
CA ASP A 84 -11.10 -16.71 6.29
C ASP A 84 -11.88 -16.11 7.50
N ALA A 85 -12.88 -15.28 7.22
CA ALA A 85 -13.71 -14.64 8.25
C ALA A 85 -14.52 -15.63 9.11
N SER A 86 -14.70 -16.87 8.63
CA SER A 86 -15.41 -17.97 9.31
C SER A 86 -14.47 -18.86 10.12
N GLY A 87 -13.16 -18.60 10.09
CA GLY A 87 -12.14 -19.37 10.79
C GLY A 87 -11.66 -20.63 10.04
N ASN A 88 -12.00 -20.79 8.76
CA ASN A 88 -11.44 -21.88 7.95
C ASN A 88 -10.04 -21.53 7.50
N ILE A 89 -9.11 -22.48 7.57
CA ILE A 89 -7.72 -22.31 7.11
C ILE A 89 -7.71 -22.14 5.59
N GLU A 90 -7.10 -21.08 5.11
CA GLU A 90 -6.84 -20.81 3.68
C GLU A 90 -5.47 -21.33 3.29
N TRP A 91 -4.46 -21.05 4.11
CA TRP A 91 -3.11 -21.57 3.98
C TRP A 91 -2.40 -21.57 5.34
N ASP A 92 -1.37 -22.36 5.47
CA ASP A 92 -0.39 -22.29 6.55
C ASP A 92 1.03 -22.37 5.98
N ASN A 93 2.01 -21.82 6.70
CA ASN A 93 3.40 -21.86 6.31
C ASN A 93 4.28 -22.09 7.54
N THR A 94 5.27 -22.99 7.41
CA THR A 94 6.29 -23.30 8.42
C THR A 94 7.61 -22.69 7.94
N ILE A 95 8.17 -21.76 8.70
CA ILE A 95 9.33 -20.96 8.28
C ILE A 95 10.40 -21.09 9.34
N GLY A 96 11.54 -21.64 8.98
CA GLY A 96 12.61 -21.86 9.95
C GLY A 96 13.95 -22.31 9.37
N GLY A 97 14.85 -22.56 10.29
CA GLY A 97 16.15 -23.17 10.03
C GLY A 97 16.33 -24.46 10.81
N THR A 98 17.57 -24.91 10.98
CA THR A 98 17.85 -26.22 11.63
C THR A 98 17.81 -26.18 13.15
N ASN A 99 17.70 -25.02 13.78
CA ASN A 99 17.61 -24.84 15.23
C ASN A 99 16.29 -24.16 15.62
N ASN A 100 16.26 -23.44 16.74
CA ASN A 100 15.03 -22.85 17.22
C ASN A 100 14.76 -21.49 16.57
N ASP A 101 13.53 -21.33 16.10
CA ASP A 101 13.02 -20.12 15.53
C ASP A 101 11.69 -19.76 16.23
N TYR A 102 11.65 -18.64 16.92
CA TYR A 102 10.51 -18.25 17.77
C TYR A 102 9.85 -16.98 17.24
N LEU A 103 8.70 -17.12 16.59
CA LEU A 103 7.86 -15.99 16.22
C LEU A 103 7.21 -15.37 17.47
N THR A 104 7.24 -14.05 17.58
CA THR A 104 6.69 -13.31 18.72
C THR A 104 5.59 -12.33 18.35
N ASP A 105 5.63 -11.77 17.16
CA ASP A 105 4.63 -10.80 16.70
C ASP A 105 4.41 -10.85 15.19
N VAL A 106 3.18 -10.50 14.76
CA VAL A 106 2.80 -10.34 13.36
C VAL A 106 1.96 -9.09 13.18
N ILE A 107 2.14 -8.39 12.06
CA ILE A 107 1.30 -7.29 11.62
C ILE A 107 0.95 -7.46 10.14
N GLN A 108 -0.13 -6.84 9.69
CA GLN A 108 -0.34 -6.56 8.29
C GLN A 108 0.13 -5.15 8.00
N THR A 109 0.97 -4.99 7.00
CA THR A 109 1.53 -3.71 6.56
C THR A 109 0.56 -2.95 5.66
N PHE A 110 0.79 -1.65 5.47
CA PHE A 110 -0.12 -0.80 4.69
C PHE A 110 -0.26 -1.22 3.22
N ASP A 111 0.76 -1.89 2.67
CA ASP A 111 0.76 -2.48 1.32
C ASP A 111 -0.02 -3.81 1.22
N GLY A 112 -0.56 -4.29 2.34
CA GLY A 112 -1.35 -5.52 2.43
C GLY A 112 -0.56 -6.79 2.71
N ASN A 113 0.78 -6.74 2.68
CA ASN A 113 1.65 -7.85 3.02
C ASN A 113 1.64 -8.15 4.53
N TYR A 114 2.27 -9.25 4.94
CA TYR A 114 2.39 -9.61 6.35
C TYR A 114 3.85 -9.47 6.79
N PHE A 115 4.06 -8.83 7.94
CA PHE A 115 5.36 -8.73 8.54
C PHE A 115 5.42 -9.54 9.84
N LEU A 116 6.43 -10.39 9.94
CA LEU A 116 6.66 -11.31 11.03
C LEU A 116 7.94 -10.91 11.75
N GLY A 117 7.90 -10.89 13.07
CA GLY A 117 9.07 -10.63 13.89
C GLY A 117 9.23 -11.63 15.02
N GLY A 118 10.45 -12.03 15.24
CA GLY A 118 10.83 -12.94 16.30
C GLY A 118 12.34 -13.04 16.46
N TYR A 119 12.83 -14.17 16.91
CA TYR A 119 14.25 -14.40 17.05
C TYR A 119 14.60 -15.84 16.67
N SER A 120 15.83 -16.02 16.19
CA SER A 120 16.35 -17.27 15.66
C SER A 120 17.75 -17.53 16.17
N ASN A 121 18.05 -18.79 16.52
CA ASN A 121 19.42 -19.26 16.69
C ASN A 121 19.86 -20.25 15.61
N SER A 122 19.15 -20.27 14.49
CA SER A 122 19.50 -21.07 13.31
C SER A 122 20.58 -20.38 12.48
N GLU A 123 21.58 -21.16 12.08
CA GLU A 123 22.48 -20.78 10.99
C GLU A 123 21.74 -20.86 9.65
N PRO A 124 22.30 -20.31 8.54
CA PRO A 124 21.67 -20.38 7.23
C PRO A 124 21.30 -21.82 6.84
N SER A 125 20.01 -22.09 6.81
CA SER A 125 19.43 -23.41 6.52
C SER A 125 17.92 -23.27 6.36
N GLY A 126 17.30 -24.16 5.58
CA GLY A 126 15.88 -24.05 5.31
C GLY A 126 15.54 -22.71 4.67
N ASP A 127 14.65 -21.95 5.31
CA ASP A 127 14.22 -20.64 4.83
C ASP A 127 15.15 -19.51 5.26
N LYS A 128 15.94 -19.70 6.31
CA LYS A 128 16.87 -18.69 6.81
C LYS A 128 18.10 -18.60 5.93
N ILE A 129 18.35 -17.43 5.35
CA ILE A 129 19.46 -17.21 4.40
C ILE A 129 20.65 -16.48 5.01
N GLU A 130 20.48 -15.79 6.14
CA GLU A 130 21.51 -14.99 6.79
C GLU A 130 22.06 -15.67 8.03
N ILE A 131 23.34 -15.40 8.31
CA ILE A 131 24.04 -15.94 9.49
C ILE A 131 23.56 -15.22 10.76
N ASN A 132 23.58 -15.93 11.89
CA ASN A 132 23.56 -15.30 13.19
C ASN A 132 24.97 -14.76 13.50
N PHE A 133 25.00 -13.59 14.13
CA PHE A 133 26.26 -12.96 14.50
C PHE A 133 26.63 -13.32 15.94
N PHE A 134 27.80 -13.89 16.17
CA PHE A 134 28.30 -14.20 17.50
C PHE A 134 29.78 -13.87 17.64
N ILE A 135 30.19 -13.49 18.84
CA ILE A 135 31.60 -13.28 19.15
C ILE A 135 32.24 -14.66 19.44
N ALA A 136 33.21 -15.08 18.62
CA ALA A 136 33.80 -16.42 18.55
C ALA A 136 34.56 -16.89 19.79
N ASN A 137 34.33 -16.37 20.99
CA ASN A 137 35.07 -16.74 22.21
C ASN A 137 34.23 -17.13 23.44
N PHE A 138 32.92 -17.22 23.33
CA PHE A 138 32.06 -17.68 24.42
C PHE A 138 31.35 -18.99 24.06
N TRP A 139 31.73 -20.06 24.73
CA TRP A 139 31.09 -21.38 24.68
C TRP A 139 29.79 -21.40 25.49
N VAL A 140 28.75 -20.78 24.99
CA VAL A 140 27.40 -21.01 25.53
C VAL A 140 26.43 -21.04 24.34
N GLY A 141 25.77 -22.16 24.17
CA GLY A 141 24.98 -22.54 23.01
C GLY A 141 24.11 -21.46 22.42
N GLY A 142 24.36 -21.17 21.17
CA GLY A 142 23.49 -20.56 20.19
C GLY A 142 22.81 -19.26 20.63
N ASN A 143 23.49 -18.12 20.50
CA ASN A 143 22.87 -16.83 20.65
C ASN A 143 21.73 -16.65 19.66
N SER A 144 20.63 -16.06 20.12
CA SER A 144 19.50 -15.71 19.27
C SER A 144 19.64 -14.29 18.77
N ASP A 145 19.30 -14.06 17.51
CA ASP A 145 19.25 -12.73 16.90
C ASP A 145 17.82 -12.43 16.43
N TYR A 146 17.47 -11.15 16.29
CA TYR A 146 16.20 -10.78 15.67
C TYR A 146 16.14 -11.36 14.27
N TRP A 147 15.08 -12.08 13.97
CA TRP A 147 14.80 -12.55 12.62
C TRP A 147 13.44 -12.04 12.19
N VAL A 148 13.46 -11.27 11.11
CA VAL A 148 12.28 -10.56 10.60
C VAL A 148 12.03 -10.93 9.14
N LEU A 149 10.78 -11.06 8.79
CA LEU A 149 10.32 -11.57 7.50
C LEU A 149 9.16 -10.76 6.99
N GLN A 150 9.06 -10.61 5.68
CA GLN A 150 7.86 -10.15 5.00
C GLN A 150 7.33 -11.26 4.10
N LEU A 151 6.03 -11.54 4.24
CA LEU A 151 5.31 -12.47 3.38
C LEU A 151 4.34 -11.69 2.51
N ASP A 152 4.11 -12.18 1.29
CA ASP A 152 3.00 -11.73 0.47
C ASP A 152 1.65 -12.29 0.96
N ASP A 153 0.57 -11.99 0.25
CA ASP A 153 -0.78 -12.44 0.57
C ASP A 153 -0.98 -13.97 0.44
N SER A 154 -0.09 -14.64 -0.32
CA SER A 154 -0.07 -16.10 -0.49
C SER A 154 0.72 -16.81 0.61
N GLY A 155 1.44 -16.06 1.44
CA GLY A 155 2.31 -16.58 2.49
C GLY A 155 3.75 -16.86 2.05
N ASP A 156 4.14 -16.49 0.81
CA ASP A 156 5.50 -16.65 0.31
C ASP A 156 6.43 -15.58 0.89
N ILE A 157 7.66 -15.96 1.25
CA ILE A 157 8.67 -15.02 1.75
C ILE A 157 9.15 -14.12 0.61
N ILE A 158 8.92 -12.82 0.72
CA ILE A 158 9.38 -11.82 -0.25
C ILE A 158 10.61 -11.05 0.25
N TRP A 159 10.82 -11.01 1.55
CA TRP A 159 11.98 -10.36 2.16
C TRP A 159 12.28 -10.96 3.54
N GLN A 160 13.55 -10.94 3.96
CA GLN A 160 13.96 -11.29 5.31
C GLN A 160 15.25 -10.57 5.70
N ASN A 161 15.48 -10.42 7.01
CA ASN A 161 16.70 -9.85 7.56
C ASN A 161 16.98 -10.43 8.95
N THR A 162 18.25 -10.63 9.26
CA THR A 162 18.75 -10.95 10.60
C THR A 162 19.41 -9.69 11.17
N ILE A 163 18.91 -9.20 12.32
CA ILE A 163 19.39 -7.98 12.96
C ILE A 163 20.00 -8.40 14.30
N ALA A 164 21.27 -8.12 14.47
CA ALA A 164 22.07 -8.77 15.50
C ALA A 164 23.05 -7.84 16.18
N GLY A 165 23.32 -8.14 17.43
CA GLY A 165 24.53 -7.74 18.15
C GLY A 165 25.53 -8.91 18.25
N GLY A 166 26.27 -9.01 19.33
CA GLY A 166 27.25 -10.09 19.52
C GLY A 166 26.81 -11.20 20.48
N GLU A 167 25.64 -11.06 21.09
CA GLU A 167 25.08 -11.97 22.10
C GLU A 167 23.56 -12.14 21.87
N ASP A 168 22.81 -12.60 22.89
CA ASP A 168 21.37 -12.84 22.74
C ASP A 168 20.58 -11.57 22.50
N ASP A 169 19.87 -11.55 21.38
CA ASP A 169 18.95 -10.49 20.98
C ASP A 169 17.57 -11.09 20.66
N GLN A 170 16.53 -10.66 21.36
CA GLN A 170 15.21 -11.26 21.22
C GLN A 170 14.12 -10.22 20.93
N LEU A 171 13.62 -10.21 19.71
CA LEU A 171 12.49 -9.36 19.31
C LEU A 171 11.21 -9.76 20.04
N ARG A 172 10.41 -8.77 20.43
CA ARG A 172 9.15 -8.98 21.16
C ARG A 172 7.95 -8.33 20.50
N ALA A 173 8.18 -7.24 19.78
CA ALA A 173 7.09 -6.49 19.16
C ALA A 173 7.51 -5.85 17.85
N VAL A 174 6.58 -5.78 16.92
CA VAL A 174 6.71 -5.07 15.64
C VAL A 174 5.52 -4.14 15.48
N THR A 175 5.76 -2.95 14.95
CA THR A 175 4.69 -2.05 14.53
C THR A 175 5.12 -1.26 13.31
N GLN A 176 4.15 -0.84 12.48
CA GLN A 176 4.40 0.07 11.38
C GLN A 176 4.01 1.49 11.82
N SER A 177 4.92 2.44 11.62
CA SER A 177 4.69 3.86 11.88
C SER A 177 3.82 4.47 10.77
N ALA A 178 3.27 5.65 11.03
CA ALA A 178 2.46 6.38 10.06
C ALA A 178 3.23 6.78 8.77
N ASP A 179 4.56 6.84 8.85
CA ASP A 179 5.45 7.10 7.71
C ASP A 179 5.86 5.83 6.94
N GLY A 180 5.20 4.69 7.21
CA GLY A 180 5.49 3.41 6.58
C GLY A 180 6.65 2.61 7.16
N SER A 181 7.51 3.24 7.96
CA SER A 181 8.66 2.56 8.58
C SER A 181 8.22 1.49 9.58
N LEU A 182 9.01 0.46 9.72
CA LEU A 182 8.83 -0.58 10.74
C LEU A 182 9.62 -0.23 12.00
N VAL A 183 9.01 -0.42 13.15
CA VAL A 183 9.68 -0.27 14.45
C VAL A 183 9.70 -1.63 15.14
N PHE A 184 10.89 -2.06 15.49
CA PHE A 184 11.15 -3.30 16.19
C PHE A 184 11.51 -2.98 17.63
N GLY A 185 10.98 -3.75 18.56
CA GLY A 185 11.30 -3.61 19.97
C GLY A 185 11.47 -4.97 20.63
N GLY A 186 12.51 -5.07 21.41
CA GLY A 186 12.81 -6.29 22.15
C GLY A 186 13.86 -6.02 23.22
N TYR A 187 14.62 -7.02 23.55
CA TYR A 187 15.75 -6.88 24.46
C TYR A 187 17.00 -7.52 23.90
N SER A 188 18.14 -7.04 24.38
CA SER A 188 19.46 -7.37 23.92
C SER A 188 20.42 -7.50 25.10
N GLN A 189 21.29 -8.52 25.03
CA GLN A 189 22.49 -8.66 25.88
C GLN A 189 23.76 -8.16 25.19
N SER A 190 23.64 -7.77 23.92
CA SER A 190 24.76 -7.39 23.08
C SER A 190 25.34 -6.03 23.43
N ASP A 191 26.67 -5.91 23.36
CA ASP A 191 27.39 -4.64 23.39
C ASP A 191 27.50 -4.05 21.96
N LEU A 192 28.27 -3.00 21.76
CA LEU A 192 28.54 -2.33 20.48
C LEU A 192 29.16 -3.28 19.45
N TYR A 193 28.34 -4.02 18.72
CA TYR A 193 28.77 -4.91 17.64
C TYR A 193 27.69 -5.02 16.56
N TYR A 194 28.11 -5.22 15.33
CA TYR A 194 27.26 -5.44 14.16
C TYR A 194 26.22 -4.34 13.98
N ASP A 195 24.93 -4.64 14.10
CA ASP A 195 23.85 -3.69 13.89
C ASP A 195 23.54 -2.84 15.13
N LYS A 196 24.16 -3.16 16.27
CA LYS A 196 23.95 -2.41 17.50
C LYS A 196 24.99 -1.30 17.66
N ASP A 197 24.55 -0.06 17.67
CA ASP A 197 25.37 1.16 17.75
C ASP A 197 25.40 1.79 19.15
N GLU A 198 24.70 1.21 20.14
CA GLU A 198 24.68 1.65 21.54
C GLU A 198 25.22 0.57 22.47
N SER A 199 26.08 1.01 23.39
CA SER A 199 26.63 0.11 24.42
C SER A 199 25.56 -0.38 25.38
N TYR A 200 25.71 -1.62 25.79
CA TYR A 200 24.99 -2.19 26.92
C TYR A 200 25.26 -1.41 28.20
N MET A 201 24.19 -0.94 28.86
CA MET A 201 24.28 -0.08 30.05
C MET A 201 24.47 -0.93 31.31
N HIS A 202 25.63 -1.61 31.47
CA HIS A 202 25.88 -2.41 32.67
C HIS A 202 27.15 -2.04 33.43
N TYR A 203 27.06 -2.12 34.77
CA TYR A 203 28.14 -1.72 35.69
C TYR A 203 28.88 -2.92 36.33
N TYR A 204 28.43 -4.18 36.18
CA TYR A 204 29.03 -5.36 36.81
C TYR A 204 29.10 -6.58 35.88
N ALA A 205 30.27 -7.23 35.84
CA ALA A 205 30.68 -8.24 34.86
C ALA A 205 30.11 -9.67 35.06
N ASN A 206 28.99 -9.89 35.74
CA ASN A 206 28.49 -11.24 36.03
C ASN A 206 26.96 -11.40 36.09
N ASP A 207 26.19 -10.51 35.51
CA ASP A 207 24.74 -10.58 35.61
C ASP A 207 24.11 -10.74 34.23
N ASP A 208 23.18 -11.70 34.06
CA ASP A 208 22.39 -11.96 32.87
C ASP A 208 21.30 -10.89 32.69
N TYR A 209 21.70 -9.62 32.46
CA TYR A 209 20.75 -8.53 32.26
C TYR A 209 20.54 -8.25 30.78
N PHE A 210 19.30 -7.88 30.46
CA PHE A 210 18.88 -7.45 29.14
C PHE A 210 18.53 -5.96 29.18
N ASP A 211 18.94 -5.21 28.18
CA ASP A 211 18.45 -3.86 27.92
C ASP A 211 17.40 -3.88 26.80
N TYR A 212 16.53 -2.89 26.79
CA TYR A 212 15.63 -2.70 25.64
C TYR A 212 16.45 -2.28 24.43
N TRP A 213 16.20 -2.93 23.32
CA TRP A 213 16.72 -2.54 22.02
C TRP A 213 15.56 -2.22 21.08
N ILE A 214 15.50 -0.96 20.63
CA ILE A 214 14.44 -0.46 19.77
C ILE A 214 15.08 0.07 18.49
N LEU A 215 14.63 -0.42 17.38
CA LEU A 215 15.11 -0.07 16.05
C LEU A 215 13.96 0.48 15.22
N LYS A 216 14.25 1.54 14.48
CA LYS A 216 13.39 2.00 13.39
C LYS A 216 14.02 1.59 12.08
N PHE A 217 13.36 0.72 11.37
CA PHE A 217 13.81 0.19 10.09
C PHE A 217 13.03 0.89 8.97
N TYR A 218 13.75 1.55 8.11
CA TYR A 218 13.22 2.01 6.85
C TYR A 218 13.34 0.83 5.90
N GLN A 219 12.21 0.25 5.51
CA GLN A 219 12.23 -0.76 4.45
C GLN A 219 12.89 -0.08 3.25
N ASP A 220 13.98 -0.66 2.72
CA ASP A 220 14.57 -0.18 1.47
C ASP A 220 13.48 -0.28 0.41
N CYS A 221 12.74 0.79 0.25
CA CYS A 221 11.82 0.91 -0.85
C CYS A 221 12.68 0.81 -2.10
N LEU A 222 12.39 -0.14 -2.93
CA LEU A 222 12.84 -0.08 -4.31
C LEU A 222 12.53 1.35 -4.77
N PRO A 223 13.40 2.02 -5.54
CA PRO A 223 13.15 3.38 -6.01
C PRO A 223 11.94 3.37 -6.95
N VAL A 224 10.78 3.23 -6.36
CA VAL A 224 9.48 3.34 -7.01
C VAL A 224 9.16 4.84 -7.01
N ALA A 225 8.66 5.34 -8.12
CA ALA A 225 8.19 6.72 -8.15
C ALA A 225 7.03 6.88 -7.18
N GLU A 226 7.03 7.98 -6.42
CA GLU A 226 5.92 8.33 -5.53
C GLU A 226 4.57 8.27 -6.24
N THR A 227 3.58 7.72 -5.57
CA THR A 227 2.16 7.78 -5.97
C THR A 227 1.38 8.57 -4.92
N CYS A 228 0.39 9.35 -5.35
CA CYS A 228 -0.41 10.18 -4.44
C CYS A 228 -1.37 9.32 -3.61
N ASN A 229 -0.88 8.71 -2.53
CA ASN A 229 -1.61 7.75 -1.70
C ASN A 229 -1.43 7.97 -0.18
N SER A 230 -0.74 9.04 0.21
CA SER A 230 -0.36 9.37 1.58
C SER A 230 0.64 8.38 2.21
N LEU A 231 1.37 7.64 1.39
CA LEU A 231 2.49 6.79 1.78
C LEU A 231 3.79 7.36 1.21
N ASP A 232 4.89 7.05 1.85
CA ASP A 232 6.24 7.31 1.36
C ASP A 232 6.68 6.09 0.52
N ASP A 233 6.31 6.08 -0.78
CA ASP A 233 6.55 4.91 -1.66
C ASP A 233 8.05 4.73 -1.99
N ASN A 234 8.84 5.79 -1.93
CA ASN A 234 10.27 5.77 -2.19
C ASN A 234 11.13 5.77 -0.90
N CYS A 235 10.48 5.87 0.26
CA CYS A 235 11.05 5.86 1.61
C CYS A 235 12.21 6.83 1.83
N ASN A 236 12.12 8.02 1.26
CA ASN A 236 13.10 9.08 1.48
C ASN A 236 12.79 9.92 2.74
N GLY A 237 11.73 9.57 3.49
CA GLY A 237 11.24 10.22 4.69
C GLY A 237 10.24 11.35 4.41
N LEU A 238 9.83 11.53 3.16
CA LEU A 238 8.86 12.53 2.73
C LEU A 238 7.68 11.84 2.05
N ILE A 239 6.48 12.03 2.54
CA ILE A 239 5.25 11.43 2.00
C ILE A 239 4.84 12.19 0.73
N ASP A 240 4.52 11.44 -0.34
CA ASP A 240 3.99 11.97 -1.61
C ASP A 240 4.86 13.09 -2.23
N ASP A 241 6.18 13.07 -2.01
CA ASP A 241 7.08 14.09 -2.53
C ASP A 241 7.47 13.85 -4.00
N GLY A 242 7.91 14.90 -4.68
CA GLY A 242 8.33 14.80 -6.10
C GLY A 242 7.20 14.50 -7.09
N ILE A 243 5.95 14.33 -6.65
CA ILE A 243 4.80 14.10 -7.52
C ILE A 243 4.47 15.37 -8.28
N THR A 244 4.39 15.24 -9.59
CA THR A 244 3.98 16.34 -10.48
C THR A 244 2.69 15.96 -11.19
N GLU A 245 1.62 16.67 -10.88
CA GLU A 245 0.36 16.50 -11.60
C GLU A 245 0.54 16.87 -13.07
N THR A 246 -0.10 16.10 -13.93
CA THR A 246 -0.09 16.31 -15.38
C THR A 246 -1.48 16.51 -15.92
N ILE A 247 -1.62 17.41 -16.88
CA ILE A 247 -2.88 17.61 -17.60
C ILE A 247 -2.63 18.05 -19.03
N ALA A 248 -3.36 17.48 -19.96
CA ALA A 248 -3.41 17.88 -21.34
C ALA A 248 -4.87 18.02 -21.79
N ILE A 249 -5.13 18.95 -22.69
CA ILE A 249 -6.44 19.10 -23.31
C ILE A 249 -6.35 18.93 -24.82
N SER A 250 -7.38 18.33 -25.42
CA SER A 250 -7.50 18.10 -26.84
C SER A 250 -8.87 18.52 -27.36
N ALA A 251 -8.95 18.87 -28.65
CA ALA A 251 -10.22 19.20 -29.30
C ALA A 251 -10.71 18.02 -30.14
N GLY A 252 -11.98 17.64 -29.96
CA GLY A 252 -12.65 16.57 -30.70
C GLY A 252 -13.11 16.96 -32.10
N GLY A 253 -12.78 18.18 -32.57
CA GLY A 253 -13.16 18.68 -33.89
C GLY A 253 -12.52 20.04 -34.18
N PRO A 254 -12.95 20.71 -35.29
CA PRO A 254 -12.43 22.04 -35.66
C PRO A 254 -12.62 23.07 -34.54
N ILE A 255 -11.53 23.79 -34.22
CA ILE A 255 -11.54 24.86 -33.21
C ILE A 255 -11.98 26.23 -33.79
N THR A 256 -12.31 26.27 -35.09
CA THR A 256 -12.94 27.42 -35.76
C THR A 256 -14.25 26.98 -36.39
N PHE A 257 -15.33 27.59 -35.99
CA PHE A 257 -16.68 27.25 -36.45
C PHE A 257 -17.60 28.48 -36.44
N CYS A 258 -18.74 28.36 -37.08
CA CYS A 258 -19.76 29.42 -37.13
C CYS A 258 -20.58 29.51 -35.85
N GLN A 259 -21.10 30.69 -35.57
CA GLN A 259 -22.02 30.89 -34.46
C GLN A 259 -23.18 29.88 -34.50
N GLY A 260 -23.43 29.21 -33.37
CA GLY A 260 -24.38 28.09 -33.27
C GLY A 260 -23.70 26.70 -33.34
N GLY A 261 -22.45 26.62 -33.81
CA GLY A 261 -21.65 25.40 -33.75
C GLY A 261 -21.00 25.16 -32.38
N THR A 262 -20.41 24.02 -32.23
CA THR A 262 -19.77 23.57 -30.96
C THR A 262 -18.51 22.78 -31.23
N VAL A 263 -17.58 22.74 -30.26
CA VAL A 263 -16.50 21.80 -30.21
C VAL A 263 -16.41 21.20 -28.81
N LEU A 264 -16.20 19.88 -28.74
CA LEU A 264 -15.95 19.18 -27.48
C LEU A 264 -14.44 19.24 -27.18
N LEU A 265 -14.08 19.76 -26.01
CA LEU A 265 -12.74 19.66 -25.46
C LEU A 265 -12.71 18.50 -24.46
N THR A 266 -11.62 17.73 -24.47
CA THR A 266 -11.40 16.60 -23.55
C THR A 266 -10.08 16.83 -22.79
N ALA A 267 -10.13 16.65 -21.47
CA ALA A 267 -8.97 16.67 -20.58
C ALA A 267 -8.51 15.24 -20.28
N THR A 268 -7.20 15.00 -20.36
CA THR A 268 -6.50 13.82 -19.85
C THR A 268 -5.59 14.29 -18.74
N TYR A 269 -5.69 13.72 -17.54
CA TYR A 269 -5.07 14.22 -16.33
C TYR A 269 -4.75 13.10 -15.33
N SER A 270 -3.82 13.37 -14.42
CA SER A 270 -3.43 12.44 -13.34
C SER A 270 -4.16 12.71 -12.01
N GLY A 271 -4.60 13.94 -11.74
CA GLY A 271 -5.22 14.32 -10.48
C GLY A 271 -6.63 13.74 -10.27
N THR A 272 -7.25 14.04 -9.13
CA THR A 272 -8.56 13.50 -8.72
C THR A 272 -9.74 14.35 -9.20
N SER A 273 -9.51 15.59 -9.60
CA SER A 273 -10.56 16.53 -10.04
C SER A 273 -10.07 17.46 -11.14
N VAL A 274 -11.00 18.01 -11.90
CA VAL A 274 -10.74 19.00 -12.94
C VAL A 274 -11.67 20.20 -12.86
N LEU A 275 -11.18 21.36 -13.32
CA LEU A 275 -11.97 22.57 -13.44
C LEU A 275 -11.55 23.35 -14.71
N TRP A 276 -12.51 23.57 -15.61
CA TRP A 276 -12.28 24.33 -16.84
C TRP A 276 -12.21 25.83 -16.60
N LYS A 277 -11.36 26.48 -17.36
CA LYS A 277 -11.20 27.94 -17.40
C LYS A 277 -11.47 28.49 -18.79
N LYS A 278 -11.97 29.72 -18.84
CA LYS A 278 -12.11 30.52 -20.05
C LYS A 278 -11.39 31.84 -19.84
N ASN A 279 -10.45 32.18 -20.71
CA ASN A 279 -9.63 33.39 -20.61
C ASN A 279 -8.99 33.58 -19.22
N GLY A 280 -8.51 32.49 -18.62
CA GLY A 280 -7.89 32.46 -17.29
C GLY A 280 -8.88 32.48 -16.11
N THR A 281 -10.20 32.59 -16.36
CA THR A 281 -11.22 32.61 -15.31
C THR A 281 -11.94 31.26 -15.22
N ASN A 282 -12.15 30.77 -14.00
CA ASN A 282 -12.86 29.51 -13.75
C ASN A 282 -14.29 29.56 -14.31
N ILE A 283 -14.70 28.47 -14.96
CA ILE A 283 -16.10 28.29 -15.41
C ILE A 283 -16.86 27.58 -14.29
N PRO A 284 -17.82 28.24 -13.62
CA PRO A 284 -18.52 27.63 -12.51
C PRO A 284 -19.20 26.30 -12.89
N GLY A 285 -18.95 25.23 -12.12
CA GLY A 285 -19.58 23.92 -12.33
C GLY A 285 -19.02 23.10 -13.50
N ALA A 286 -17.99 23.58 -14.21
CA ALA A 286 -17.36 22.84 -15.30
C ALA A 286 -16.28 21.88 -14.78
N THR A 287 -16.70 20.80 -14.11
CA THR A 287 -15.86 19.81 -13.43
C THR A 287 -15.84 18.44 -14.13
N SER A 288 -16.44 18.33 -15.32
CA SER A 288 -16.39 17.10 -16.13
C SER A 288 -15.05 16.99 -16.88
N PRO A 289 -14.54 15.78 -17.14
CA PRO A 289 -13.40 15.56 -18.04
C PRO A 289 -13.57 16.14 -19.44
N THR A 290 -14.79 16.47 -19.82
CA THR A 290 -15.12 17.07 -21.12
C THR A 290 -15.87 18.36 -20.95
N TYR A 291 -15.64 19.32 -21.86
CA TYR A 291 -16.34 20.60 -21.90
C TYR A 291 -16.76 20.97 -23.32
N THR A 292 -18.06 21.23 -23.52
CA THR A 292 -18.60 21.67 -24.82
C THR A 292 -18.49 23.18 -24.95
N VAL A 293 -17.66 23.62 -25.88
CA VAL A 293 -17.43 25.04 -26.15
C VAL A 293 -18.37 25.55 -27.24
N THR A 294 -19.06 26.64 -26.94
CA THR A 294 -20.00 27.34 -27.86
C THR A 294 -19.58 28.80 -28.14
N THR A 295 -18.58 29.31 -27.43
CA THR A 295 -18.20 30.74 -27.49
C THR A 295 -16.71 30.90 -27.70
N LYS A 296 -16.32 31.99 -28.38
CA LYS A 296 -14.92 32.36 -28.63
C LYS A 296 -14.18 32.61 -27.32
N GLY A 297 -12.94 32.08 -27.22
CA GLY A 297 -12.04 32.30 -26.09
C GLY A 297 -10.87 31.38 -26.03
N ASN A 298 -9.96 31.61 -25.07
CA ASN A 298 -8.91 30.70 -24.68
C ASN A 298 -9.44 29.77 -23.58
N TYR A 299 -9.31 28.47 -23.77
CA TYR A 299 -9.77 27.47 -22.83
C TYR A 299 -8.58 26.68 -22.29
N SER A 300 -8.52 26.50 -20.97
CA SER A 300 -7.61 25.64 -20.25
C SER A 300 -8.36 24.84 -19.21
N CYS A 301 -7.70 23.83 -18.63
CA CYS A 301 -8.26 23.02 -17.58
C CYS A 301 -7.20 22.86 -16.47
N VAL A 302 -7.63 22.93 -15.22
CA VAL A 302 -6.79 22.68 -14.05
C VAL A 302 -7.17 21.33 -13.48
N THR A 303 -6.17 20.50 -13.14
CA THR A 303 -6.37 19.32 -12.30
C THR A 303 -5.85 19.58 -10.91
N THR A 304 -6.44 18.91 -9.93
CA THR A 304 -6.08 19.00 -8.51
C THR A 304 -6.16 17.62 -7.87
N SER A 305 -5.20 17.32 -7.02
CA SER A 305 -5.20 16.20 -6.07
C SER A 305 -4.67 16.69 -4.73
N ASP A 306 -4.56 15.81 -3.75
CA ASP A 306 -3.92 16.11 -2.46
C ASP A 306 -2.42 16.40 -2.62
N CYS A 307 -1.79 15.89 -3.70
CA CYS A 307 -0.36 16.06 -3.99
C CYS A 307 -0.02 17.28 -4.84
N GLY A 308 -1.02 18.01 -5.34
CA GLY A 308 -0.74 19.22 -6.09
C GLY A 308 -1.78 19.64 -7.13
N THR A 309 -1.37 20.58 -7.95
CA THR A 309 -2.21 21.12 -9.03
C THR A 309 -1.39 21.31 -10.30
N ALA A 310 -2.01 21.08 -11.44
CA ALA A 310 -1.44 21.44 -12.75
C ALA A 310 -2.47 22.12 -13.63
N GLU A 311 -2.02 23.00 -14.53
CA GLU A 311 -2.85 23.66 -15.54
C GLU A 311 -2.35 23.31 -16.94
N SER A 312 -3.29 22.95 -17.82
CA SER A 312 -2.99 22.62 -19.21
C SER A 312 -2.53 23.83 -20.02
N THR A 313 -1.90 23.60 -21.16
CA THR A 313 -1.82 24.61 -22.22
C THR A 313 -3.20 25.06 -22.65
N THR A 314 -3.28 26.23 -23.30
CA THR A 314 -4.57 26.79 -23.76
C THR A 314 -4.90 26.36 -25.18
N ILE A 315 -6.19 26.11 -25.45
CA ILE A 315 -6.76 25.98 -26.79
C ILE A 315 -7.57 27.23 -27.08
N PHE A 316 -7.20 27.96 -28.14
CA PHE A 316 -8.02 29.08 -28.62
C PHE A 316 -9.12 28.59 -29.54
N VAL A 317 -10.37 28.79 -29.15
CA VAL A 317 -11.54 28.49 -29.98
C VAL A 317 -12.02 29.79 -30.61
N ASN A 318 -12.11 29.79 -31.95
CA ASN A 318 -12.58 30.92 -32.75
C ASN A 318 -14.01 30.67 -33.24
N VAL A 319 -14.95 31.49 -32.80
CA VAL A 319 -16.33 31.46 -33.28
C VAL A 319 -16.56 32.64 -34.21
N ILE A 320 -16.85 32.34 -35.46
CA ILE A 320 -17.13 33.31 -36.51
C ILE A 320 -18.59 33.72 -36.40
N LYS A 321 -18.84 35.03 -36.30
CA LYS A 321 -20.19 35.55 -36.32
C LYS A 321 -20.90 35.23 -37.65
N ASN A 322 -22.14 34.83 -37.58
CA ASN A 322 -22.95 34.68 -38.79
C ASN A 322 -23.05 36.01 -39.53
N PRO A 323 -23.03 36.01 -40.85
CA PRO A 323 -23.18 37.23 -41.60
C PRO A 323 -24.59 37.83 -41.33
N ASP A 324 -24.60 39.15 -41.11
CA ASP A 324 -25.86 39.90 -41.08
C ASP A 324 -26.28 40.12 -42.56
N ALA A 325 -27.15 39.26 -43.06
CA ALA A 325 -27.69 39.44 -44.40
C ALA A 325 -28.55 40.71 -44.41
N SER A 326 -28.12 41.72 -45.17
CA SER A 326 -28.90 42.90 -45.40
C SER A 326 -29.18 43.07 -46.88
N ILE A 327 -30.41 43.42 -47.19
CA ILE A 327 -30.86 43.74 -48.54
C ILE A 327 -31.06 45.23 -48.60
N SER A 328 -30.47 45.92 -49.56
CA SER A 328 -30.73 47.32 -49.84
C SER A 328 -31.46 47.47 -51.18
N ALA A 329 -32.39 48.38 -51.19
CA ALA A 329 -33.06 48.75 -52.44
C ALA A 329 -32.29 49.86 -53.16
N GLY A 330 -31.99 49.66 -54.42
CA GLY A 330 -31.27 50.62 -55.29
C GLY A 330 -32.10 51.79 -55.75
N GLY A 331 -33.38 51.93 -55.29
CA GLY A 331 -34.29 52.97 -55.66
C GLY A 331 -35.61 52.93 -54.87
N PRO A 332 -36.61 53.75 -55.21
CA PRO A 332 -37.87 53.74 -54.55
C PRO A 332 -38.52 52.34 -54.57
N THR A 333 -39.04 51.89 -53.44
CA THR A 333 -39.73 50.61 -53.32
C THR A 333 -41.21 50.64 -53.69
N THR A 334 -41.67 51.83 -54.01
CA THR A 334 -43.04 52.10 -54.54
C THR A 334 -42.86 52.61 -55.94
N PHE A 335 -43.48 52.01 -56.95
CA PHE A 335 -43.41 52.37 -58.35
C PHE A 335 -44.70 51.99 -59.06
N CYS A 336 -45.01 52.65 -60.22
CA CYS A 336 -46.15 52.33 -61.04
C CYS A 336 -46.04 50.99 -61.72
N ALA A 337 -47.19 50.41 -62.22
CA ALA A 337 -47.16 49.14 -62.95
C ALA A 337 -46.14 49.18 -64.11
N GLY A 338 -45.23 48.21 -64.18
CA GLY A 338 -44.18 48.13 -65.14
C GLY A 338 -42.81 48.66 -64.66
N GLY A 339 -42.80 49.34 -63.48
CA GLY A 339 -41.51 49.70 -62.80
C GLY A 339 -40.89 48.55 -62.09
N SER A 340 -39.59 48.69 -61.78
CA SER A 340 -38.79 47.70 -61.03
C SER A 340 -37.82 48.38 -60.09
N VAL A 341 -37.42 47.69 -59.04
CA VAL A 341 -36.32 48.07 -58.17
C VAL A 341 -35.32 46.95 -58.07
N VAL A 342 -34.07 47.25 -58.15
CA VAL A 342 -33.01 46.26 -57.95
C VAL A 342 -32.76 46.16 -56.41
N LEU A 343 -32.87 44.95 -55.90
CA LEU A 343 -32.45 44.66 -54.54
C LEU A 343 -31.02 44.10 -54.61
N THR A 344 -30.15 44.73 -53.85
CA THR A 344 -28.72 44.34 -53.75
C THR A 344 -28.47 43.72 -52.39
N GLU A 345 -27.98 42.52 -52.45
CA GLU A 345 -27.45 41.84 -51.26
C GLU A 345 -26.06 42.38 -50.94
N VAL A 346 -25.83 42.76 -49.70
CA VAL A 346 -24.43 43.04 -49.23
C VAL A 346 -23.85 41.73 -48.80
N ALA A 347 -22.97 41.16 -49.65
CA ALA A 347 -22.19 39.99 -49.34
C ALA A 347 -21.26 40.32 -48.17
N VAL A 348 -21.51 39.73 -47.02
CA VAL A 348 -20.58 39.80 -45.87
C VAL A 348 -19.79 38.51 -45.82
N ALA A 349 -18.46 38.67 -45.81
CA ALA A 349 -17.59 37.50 -45.59
C ALA A 349 -17.88 36.90 -44.22
N GLY A 350 -18.43 35.72 -44.24
CA GLY A 350 -18.87 34.96 -43.03
C GLY A 350 -18.75 33.47 -43.25
N CYS A 351 -19.24 32.71 -42.32
CA CYS A 351 -19.30 31.27 -42.42
C CYS A 351 -20.03 30.81 -43.68
N THR A 352 -19.40 30.00 -44.48
CA THR A 352 -20.00 29.21 -45.56
C THR A 352 -20.28 27.80 -45.09
#